data_2e9da6a47ca8a064f92f9347fc9f5a93
#
_entry.id   2e9da6a47ca8a064f92f9347fc9f5a93
#
_cell.length_a   1.000
_cell.length_b   1.000
_cell.length_c   1.000
_cell.angle_alpha   90.00
_cell.angle_beta   90.00
_cell.angle_gamma   90.00
#
_symmetry.space_group_name_H-M   'P 1'
#
loop_
_entity.id
_entity.type
_entity.pdbx_description
1 polymer ?
#
loop_
_entity_poly.entity_id
_entity_poly.type
_entity_poly.pdbx_seq_one_letter_code
_entity_poly.pdbx_strand_id
1 'polypeptide(L)'
;SDVYKRQYLNQAAEQGLSDARYFLGVLHLRGIGVKQDFTKAYHHFNIASHVGHEVATYNLAMMQLNGMGFPSSCASASALLKQLAERGHWATPMEHAYAAYMRRDYRGALLRYMKMAEMGIEIAQANAAFLLEQRLGDEGRFREDTQVNPEAPSTATRALHYHRLAATQGNVKSLLRIGDAYYYGKGANVSLTKSIAAYRQASEQRNPHA
;
A
#
# COMPACT_ATOMS: atom_id res chain seq x y z
N SER A 1 39.91 7.21 -12.16
CA SER A 1 39.32 6.81 -13.45
C SER A 1 38.09 5.92 -13.19
N ASP A 2 37.04 6.09 -13.98
CA ASP A 2 35.73 5.41 -13.80
C ASP A 2 35.82 3.88 -13.90
N VAL A 3 36.88 3.37 -14.53
CA VAL A 3 37.19 1.94 -14.60
C VAL A 3 37.46 1.34 -13.22
N TYR A 4 38.25 2.01 -12.39
CA TYR A 4 38.54 1.55 -11.02
C TYR A 4 37.29 1.61 -10.13
N LYS A 5 36.48 2.68 -10.24
CA LYS A 5 35.21 2.77 -9.49
C LYS A 5 34.30 1.59 -9.79
N ARG A 6 34.15 1.23 -11.07
CA ARG A 6 33.36 0.07 -11.49
C ARG A 6 33.87 -1.22 -10.90
N GLN A 7 35.21 -1.44 -10.88
CA GLN A 7 35.80 -2.64 -10.33
C GLN A 7 35.49 -2.80 -8.84
N TYR A 8 35.63 -1.73 -8.05
CA TYR A 8 35.28 -1.73 -6.63
C TYR A 8 33.77 -1.92 -6.41
N LEU A 9 32.93 -1.30 -7.26
CA LEU A 9 31.49 -1.48 -7.17
C LEU A 9 31.09 -2.93 -7.49
N ASN A 10 31.73 -3.61 -8.44
CA ASN A 10 31.49 -5.02 -8.71
C ASN A 10 31.87 -5.89 -7.50
N GLN A 11 33.03 -5.70 -6.90
CA GLN A 11 33.43 -6.43 -5.71
C GLN A 11 32.47 -6.22 -4.53
N ALA A 12 32.04 -4.97 -4.30
CA ALA A 12 31.07 -4.64 -3.28
C ALA A 12 29.70 -5.26 -3.55
N ALA A 13 29.28 -5.29 -4.82
CA ALA A 13 28.03 -5.92 -5.23
C ALA A 13 28.04 -7.45 -5.08
N GLU A 14 29.19 -8.09 -5.29
CA GLU A 14 29.39 -9.53 -5.02
C GLU A 14 29.30 -9.86 -3.53
N GLN A 15 29.70 -8.91 -2.66
CA GLN A 15 29.55 -9.01 -1.21
C GLN A 15 28.11 -8.71 -0.73
N GLY A 16 27.18 -8.44 -1.65
CA GLY A 16 25.77 -8.22 -1.32
C GLY A 16 25.37 -6.79 -0.99
N LEU A 17 26.24 -5.80 -1.17
CA LEU A 17 25.87 -4.40 -0.95
C LEU A 17 24.85 -3.93 -2.00
N SER A 18 23.66 -3.59 -1.53
CA SER A 18 22.56 -3.10 -2.38
C SER A 18 22.87 -1.77 -3.07
N ASP A 19 23.56 -0.87 -2.37
CA ASP A 19 24.00 0.43 -2.91
C ASP A 19 24.96 0.26 -4.09
N ALA A 20 25.88 -0.71 -4.00
CA ALA A 20 26.79 -1.01 -5.10
C ALA A 20 26.05 -1.52 -6.33
N ARG A 21 25.04 -2.38 -6.14
CA ARG A 21 24.13 -2.80 -7.21
C ARG A 21 23.37 -1.65 -7.83
N TYR A 22 22.86 -0.74 -7.00
CA TYR A 22 22.20 0.47 -7.47
C TYR A 22 23.14 1.34 -8.34
N PHE A 23 24.35 1.60 -7.88
CA PHE A 23 25.32 2.41 -8.65
C PHE A 23 25.72 1.73 -9.97
N LEU A 24 25.92 0.43 -9.99
CA LEU A 24 26.15 -0.32 -11.24
C LEU A 24 24.97 -0.16 -12.22
N GLY A 25 23.75 -0.23 -11.73
CA GLY A 25 22.55 0.06 -12.51
C GLY A 25 22.57 1.47 -13.13
N VAL A 26 22.95 2.48 -12.35
CA VAL A 26 23.07 3.88 -12.83
C VAL A 26 24.17 4.02 -13.89
N LEU A 27 25.31 3.37 -13.72
CA LEU A 27 26.42 3.39 -14.71
C LEU A 27 25.94 2.84 -16.06
N HIS A 28 25.25 1.70 -16.06
CA HIS A 28 24.71 1.09 -17.28
C HIS A 28 23.53 1.88 -17.87
N LEU A 29 22.68 2.49 -17.01
CA LEU A 29 21.55 3.30 -17.46
C LEU A 29 22.01 4.57 -18.19
N ARG A 30 23.06 5.21 -17.70
CA ARG A 30 23.60 6.47 -18.23
C ARG A 30 24.77 6.30 -19.19
N GLY A 31 25.38 5.12 -19.27
CA GLY A 31 26.59 4.89 -20.07
C GLY A 31 27.85 5.56 -19.51
N ILE A 32 27.94 5.71 -18.17
CA ILE A 32 29.08 6.37 -17.52
C ILE A 32 30.23 5.37 -17.34
N GLY A 33 31.31 5.54 -18.10
CA GLY A 33 32.47 4.61 -18.07
C GLY A 33 32.19 3.20 -18.60
N VAL A 34 31.00 2.97 -19.15
CA VAL A 34 30.56 1.73 -19.80
C VAL A 34 29.63 2.07 -20.96
N LYS A 35 29.52 1.14 -21.92
CA LYS A 35 28.47 1.27 -22.94
C LYS A 35 27.11 1.23 -22.27
N GLN A 36 26.21 2.16 -22.65
CA GLN A 36 24.83 2.18 -22.17
C GLN A 36 24.15 0.85 -22.47
N ASP A 37 23.54 0.25 -21.46
CA ASP A 37 22.86 -1.05 -21.54
C ASP A 37 21.68 -1.09 -20.57
N PHE A 38 20.49 -0.86 -21.10
CA PHE A 38 19.26 -0.82 -20.31
C PHE A 38 18.93 -2.20 -19.70
N THR A 39 19.27 -3.30 -20.37
CA THR A 39 19.01 -4.64 -19.85
C THR A 39 19.87 -4.93 -18.62
N LYS A 40 21.15 -4.54 -18.65
CA LYS A 40 22.02 -4.67 -17.48
C LYS A 40 21.60 -3.72 -16.36
N ALA A 41 21.23 -2.48 -16.69
CA ALA A 41 20.71 -1.54 -15.71
C ALA A 41 19.47 -2.11 -15.00
N TYR A 42 18.50 -2.64 -15.77
CA TYR A 42 17.31 -3.30 -15.25
C TYR A 42 17.67 -4.45 -14.29
N HIS A 43 18.58 -5.32 -14.67
CA HIS A 43 19.04 -6.46 -13.86
C HIS A 43 19.62 -6.00 -12.51
N HIS A 44 20.50 -5.00 -12.53
CA HIS A 44 21.11 -4.46 -11.32
C HIS A 44 20.08 -3.79 -10.39
N PHE A 45 19.16 -2.98 -10.94
CA PHE A 45 18.09 -2.37 -10.14
C PHE A 45 17.12 -3.42 -9.59
N ASN A 46 16.83 -4.47 -10.35
CA ASN A 46 15.96 -5.54 -9.90
C ASN A 46 16.54 -6.26 -8.68
N ILE A 47 17.83 -6.62 -8.71
CA ILE A 47 18.50 -7.25 -7.56
C ILE A 47 18.48 -6.32 -6.34
N ALA A 48 18.83 -5.04 -6.52
CA ALA A 48 18.83 -4.06 -5.43
C ALA A 48 17.42 -3.85 -4.85
N SER A 49 16.40 -3.82 -5.69
CA SER A 49 14.99 -3.70 -5.29
C SER A 49 14.53 -4.86 -4.41
N HIS A 50 14.92 -6.09 -4.73
CA HIS A 50 14.58 -7.28 -3.93
C HIS A 50 15.17 -7.23 -2.51
N VAL A 51 16.30 -6.57 -2.33
CA VAL A 51 16.93 -6.35 -1.01
C VAL A 51 16.32 -5.13 -0.30
N GLY A 52 15.36 -4.43 -0.92
CA GLY A 52 14.65 -3.32 -0.33
C GLY A 52 15.28 -1.93 -0.59
N HIS A 53 16.17 -1.79 -1.56
CA HIS A 53 16.76 -0.49 -1.91
C HIS A 53 15.71 0.40 -2.62
N GLU A 54 15.21 1.42 -1.93
CA GLU A 54 14.07 2.25 -2.36
C GLU A 54 14.32 2.97 -3.69
N VAL A 55 15.49 3.61 -3.84
CA VAL A 55 15.81 4.36 -5.07
C VAL A 55 15.99 3.42 -6.27
N ALA A 56 16.50 2.20 -6.06
CA ALA A 56 16.56 1.19 -7.12
C ALA A 56 15.17 0.72 -7.51
N THR A 57 14.27 0.54 -6.54
CA THR A 57 12.86 0.18 -6.78
C THR A 57 12.16 1.25 -7.60
N TYR A 58 12.38 2.53 -7.29
CA TYR A 58 11.85 3.64 -8.08
C TYR A 58 12.37 3.62 -9.53
N ASN A 59 13.69 3.48 -9.71
CA ASN A 59 14.30 3.43 -11.06
C ASN A 59 13.79 2.23 -11.85
N LEU A 60 13.64 1.06 -11.20
CA LEU A 60 13.08 -0.14 -11.80
C LEU A 60 11.63 0.11 -12.29
N ALA A 61 10.80 0.74 -11.46
CA ALA A 61 9.42 1.10 -11.82
C ALA A 61 9.39 2.04 -13.02
N MET A 62 10.26 3.06 -13.04
CA MET A 62 10.37 4.00 -14.17
C MET A 62 10.85 3.32 -15.46
N MET A 63 11.78 2.38 -15.35
CA MET A 63 12.23 1.57 -16.51
C MET A 63 11.10 0.68 -17.04
N GLN A 64 10.29 0.07 -16.17
CA GLN A 64 9.13 -0.73 -16.57
C GLN A 64 8.02 0.13 -17.21
N LEU A 65 7.80 1.34 -16.69
CA LEU A 65 6.82 2.27 -17.26
C LEU A 65 7.20 2.68 -18.68
N ASN A 66 8.49 2.97 -18.90
CA ASN A 66 9.00 3.48 -20.18
C ASN A 66 9.49 2.37 -21.14
N GLY A 67 9.44 1.10 -20.76
CA GLY A 67 9.91 -0.02 -21.59
C GLY A 67 11.43 -0.02 -21.81
N MET A 68 12.22 0.44 -20.84
CA MET A 68 13.67 0.48 -20.95
C MET A 68 14.30 -0.86 -20.50
N GLY A 69 14.86 -1.61 -21.44
CA GLY A 69 15.55 -2.91 -21.17
C GLY A 69 14.62 -4.07 -20.85
N PHE A 70 13.31 -3.83 -20.80
CA PHE A 70 12.25 -4.79 -20.58
C PHE A 70 10.93 -4.29 -21.22
N PRO A 71 10.00 -5.18 -21.63
CA PRO A 71 8.70 -4.74 -22.14
C PRO A 71 7.97 -3.82 -21.13
N SER A 72 7.36 -2.74 -21.62
CA SER A 72 6.63 -1.81 -20.76
C SER A 72 5.47 -2.51 -20.07
N SER A 73 5.33 -2.28 -18.77
CA SER A 73 4.23 -2.81 -17.96
C SER A 73 3.79 -1.79 -16.93
N CYS A 74 2.69 -1.11 -17.22
CA CYS A 74 2.09 -0.16 -16.30
C CYS A 74 1.64 -0.85 -14.98
N ALA A 75 1.13 -2.08 -15.07
CA ALA A 75 0.71 -2.85 -13.89
C ALA A 75 1.87 -3.15 -12.94
N SER A 76 3.01 -3.63 -13.48
CA SER A 76 4.21 -3.92 -12.66
C SER A 76 4.82 -2.63 -12.10
N ALA A 77 4.90 -1.58 -12.90
CA ALA A 77 5.42 -0.28 -12.46
C ALA A 77 4.56 0.32 -11.33
N SER A 78 3.23 0.29 -11.46
CA SER A 78 2.32 0.79 -10.43
C SER A 78 2.40 -0.02 -9.13
N ALA A 79 2.58 -1.34 -9.21
CA ALA A 79 2.78 -2.20 -8.04
C ALA A 79 4.07 -1.84 -7.27
N LEU A 80 5.18 -1.60 -7.97
CA LEU A 80 6.45 -1.18 -7.38
C LEU A 80 6.34 0.23 -6.75
N LEU A 81 5.70 1.17 -7.44
CA LEU A 81 5.48 2.52 -6.92
C LEU A 81 4.55 2.51 -5.70
N LYS A 82 3.49 1.69 -5.71
CA LYS A 82 2.63 1.46 -4.54
C LYS A 82 3.43 0.93 -3.37
N GLN A 83 4.22 -0.13 -3.58
CA GLN A 83 5.09 -0.71 -2.55
C GLN A 83 6.05 0.33 -1.96
N LEU A 84 6.61 1.19 -2.81
CA LEU A 84 7.52 2.26 -2.39
C LEU A 84 6.79 3.32 -1.55
N ALA A 85 5.62 3.75 -2.00
CA ALA A 85 4.79 4.71 -1.27
C ALA A 85 4.36 4.18 0.10
N GLU A 86 4.05 2.89 0.20
CA GLU A 86 3.66 2.23 1.45
C GLU A 86 4.84 2.03 2.42
N ARG A 87 6.08 1.89 1.91
CA ARG A 87 7.31 1.77 2.73
C ARG A 87 7.93 3.10 3.15
N GLY A 88 7.44 4.24 2.65
CA GLY A 88 7.98 5.55 2.94
C GLY A 88 7.87 5.92 4.43
N HIS A 89 7.99 7.19 4.75
CA HIS A 89 7.92 7.70 6.14
C HIS A 89 6.59 7.37 6.88
N TRP A 90 5.63 6.74 6.21
CA TRP A 90 4.41 6.18 6.79
C TRP A 90 4.60 4.82 7.47
N ALA A 91 5.69 4.10 7.21
CA ALA A 91 5.95 2.79 7.84
C ALA A 91 6.01 2.92 9.37
N THR A 92 6.75 3.89 9.88
CA THR A 92 6.87 4.13 11.32
C THR A 92 5.53 4.46 12.00
N PRO A 93 4.69 5.39 11.51
CA PRO A 93 3.35 5.60 12.05
C PRO A 93 2.45 4.36 11.99
N MET A 94 2.57 3.53 10.95
CA MET A 94 1.82 2.28 10.83
C MET A 94 2.26 1.26 11.88
N GLU A 95 3.57 1.11 12.10
CA GLU A 95 4.13 0.27 13.16
C GLU A 95 3.68 0.73 14.55
N HIS A 96 3.69 2.04 14.80
CA HIS A 96 3.19 2.61 16.06
C HIS A 96 1.70 2.36 16.27
N ALA A 97 0.89 2.41 15.21
CA ALA A 97 -0.53 2.09 15.27
C ALA A 97 -0.75 0.60 15.59
N TYR A 98 0.00 -0.28 14.92
CA TYR A 98 -0.03 -1.72 15.18
C TYR A 98 0.47 -2.06 16.58
N ALA A 99 1.57 -1.45 17.04
CA ALA A 99 2.07 -1.64 18.40
C ALA A 99 1.07 -1.18 19.47
N ALA A 100 0.31 -0.10 19.21
CA ALA A 100 -0.77 0.33 20.11
C ALA A 100 -1.89 -0.72 20.13
N TYR A 101 -2.30 -1.26 18.97
CA TYR A 101 -3.27 -2.34 18.88
C TYR A 101 -2.84 -3.59 19.68
N MET A 102 -1.59 -4.02 19.54
CA MET A 102 -1.05 -5.18 20.26
C MET A 102 -1.02 -4.98 21.79
N ARG A 103 -0.83 -3.74 22.23
CA ARG A 103 -0.91 -3.37 23.67
C ARG A 103 -2.33 -3.14 24.16
N ARG A 104 -3.35 -3.41 23.33
CA ARG A 104 -4.78 -3.14 23.59
C ARG A 104 -5.13 -1.67 23.80
N ASP A 105 -4.25 -0.75 23.44
CA ASP A 105 -4.58 0.67 23.28
C ASP A 105 -5.34 0.88 21.97
N TYR A 106 -6.56 0.37 21.93
CA TYR A 106 -7.38 0.38 20.71
C TYR A 106 -7.75 1.81 20.29
N ARG A 107 -7.91 2.71 21.26
CA ARG A 107 -8.18 4.12 20.98
C ARG A 107 -6.98 4.80 20.31
N GLY A 108 -5.79 4.61 20.87
CA GLY A 108 -4.57 5.12 20.27
C GLY A 108 -4.29 4.53 18.89
N ALA A 109 -4.56 3.23 18.70
CA ALA A 109 -4.47 2.57 17.41
C ALA A 109 -5.46 3.15 16.40
N LEU A 110 -6.75 3.27 16.77
CA LEU A 110 -7.79 3.81 15.90
C LEU A 110 -7.47 5.24 15.43
N LEU A 111 -7.10 6.13 16.34
CA LEU A 111 -6.75 7.51 15.98
C LEU A 111 -5.57 7.58 15.00
N ARG A 112 -4.55 6.74 15.19
CA ARG A 112 -3.40 6.68 14.29
C ARG A 112 -3.78 6.12 12.92
N TYR A 113 -4.56 5.03 12.87
CA TYR A 113 -5.06 4.49 11.60
C TYR A 113 -5.97 5.47 10.87
N MET A 114 -6.86 6.16 11.57
CA MET A 114 -7.73 7.18 10.97
C MET A 114 -6.92 8.32 10.35
N LYS A 115 -5.90 8.83 11.06
CA LYS A 115 -5.01 9.87 10.52
C LYS A 115 -4.35 9.44 9.21
N MET A 116 -3.86 8.21 9.14
CA MET A 116 -3.24 7.67 7.93
C MET A 116 -4.28 7.32 6.85
N ALA A 117 -5.48 6.91 7.25
CA ALA A 117 -6.59 6.65 6.33
C ALA A 117 -7.03 7.91 5.57
N GLU A 118 -7.08 9.06 6.25
CA GLU A 118 -7.35 10.36 5.64
C GLU A 118 -6.26 10.80 4.65
N MET A 119 -5.05 10.28 4.83
CA MET A 119 -3.93 10.49 3.89
C MET A 119 -3.97 9.54 2.67
N GLY A 120 -4.97 8.68 2.59
CA GLY A 120 -5.19 7.78 1.46
C GLY A 120 -4.51 6.42 1.58
N ILE A 121 -3.92 6.06 2.74
CA ILE A 121 -3.23 4.78 2.90
C ILE A 121 -4.27 3.65 3.04
N GLU A 122 -4.34 2.76 2.03
CA GLU A 122 -5.34 1.69 1.92
C GLU A 122 -5.36 0.76 3.15
N ILE A 123 -4.19 0.31 3.60
CA ILE A 123 -4.07 -0.58 4.77
C ILE A 123 -4.59 0.11 6.04
N ALA A 124 -4.34 1.41 6.19
CA ALA A 124 -4.84 2.18 7.33
C ALA A 124 -6.36 2.34 7.27
N GLN A 125 -6.93 2.56 6.07
CA GLN A 125 -8.38 2.61 5.85
C GLN A 125 -9.04 1.29 6.26
N ALA A 126 -8.50 0.16 5.80
CA ALA A 126 -9.01 -1.17 6.15
C ALA A 126 -8.91 -1.46 7.66
N ASN A 127 -7.80 -1.08 8.30
CA ASN A 127 -7.59 -1.29 9.74
C ASN A 127 -8.48 -0.35 10.59
N ALA A 128 -8.66 0.90 10.19
CA ALA A 128 -9.57 1.83 10.86
C ALA A 128 -11.03 1.30 10.77
N ALA A 129 -11.44 0.84 9.59
CA ALA A 129 -12.76 0.24 9.39
C ALA A 129 -12.97 -0.99 10.27
N PHE A 130 -11.98 -1.88 10.34
CA PHE A 130 -12.02 -3.07 11.19
C PHE A 130 -12.19 -2.72 12.67
N LEU A 131 -11.40 -1.77 13.21
CA LEU A 131 -11.51 -1.36 14.60
C LEU A 131 -12.88 -0.76 14.91
N LEU A 132 -13.43 0.05 14.02
CA LEU A 132 -14.76 0.62 14.15
C LEU A 132 -15.85 -0.47 14.10
N GLU A 133 -15.75 -1.46 13.21
CA GLU A 133 -16.69 -2.58 13.16
C GLU A 133 -16.73 -3.39 14.48
N GLN A 134 -15.53 -3.62 15.05
CA GLN A 134 -15.39 -4.31 16.33
C GLN A 134 -15.72 -3.42 17.54
N ARG A 135 -16.04 -2.14 17.33
CA ARG A 135 -16.23 -1.11 18.36
C ARG A 135 -15.02 -0.96 19.30
N LEU A 136 -13.82 -1.30 18.80
CA LEU A 136 -12.58 -1.18 19.56
C LEU A 136 -12.05 0.26 19.47
N GLY A 137 -11.78 0.86 20.60
CA GLY A 137 -11.26 2.24 20.69
C GLY A 137 -12.30 3.35 20.54
N ASP A 138 -13.55 2.97 20.35
CA ASP A 138 -14.69 3.89 20.21
C ASP A 138 -15.53 3.96 21.51
N GLU A 139 -15.02 3.39 22.59
CA GLU A 139 -15.71 3.28 23.86
C GLU A 139 -15.96 4.66 24.47
N GLY A 140 -17.13 5.23 24.23
CA GLY A 140 -17.69 6.33 24.97
C GLY A 140 -17.72 7.71 24.27
N ARG A 141 -16.83 8.07 23.36
CA ARG A 141 -16.84 9.40 22.74
C ARG A 141 -18.02 9.63 21.78
N PHE A 142 -18.42 8.57 21.09
CA PHE A 142 -19.52 8.65 20.12
C PHE A 142 -20.89 8.31 20.71
N ARG A 143 -20.96 7.77 21.93
CA ARG A 143 -22.21 7.72 22.71
C ARG A 143 -22.61 9.11 23.22
N GLU A 144 -21.62 9.92 23.59
CA GLU A 144 -21.84 11.31 23.99
C GLU A 144 -22.15 12.20 22.79
N ASP A 145 -21.43 12.01 21.66
CA ASP A 145 -21.65 12.78 20.43
C ASP A 145 -23.03 12.52 19.79
N THR A 146 -23.57 11.30 19.89
CA THR A 146 -24.94 11.01 19.42
C THR A 146 -26.02 11.60 20.32
N GLN A 147 -25.75 11.82 21.60
CA GLN A 147 -26.64 12.59 22.49
C GLN A 147 -26.48 14.10 22.29
N VAL A 148 -25.27 14.56 21.94
CA VAL A 148 -24.96 15.99 21.72
C VAL A 148 -25.21 16.37 20.25
N ASN A 149 -25.01 15.44 19.30
CA ASN A 149 -25.26 15.65 17.88
C ASN A 149 -25.97 14.44 17.26
N PRO A 150 -27.31 14.42 17.22
CA PRO A 150 -28.09 13.32 16.63
C PRO A 150 -27.80 13.04 15.15
N GLU A 151 -27.21 14.01 14.44
CA GLU A 151 -26.83 13.89 13.02
C GLU A 151 -25.44 13.27 12.82
N ALA A 152 -24.67 13.02 13.88
CA ALA A 152 -23.36 12.42 13.78
C ALA A 152 -23.45 10.99 13.20
N PRO A 153 -22.60 10.64 12.22
CA PRO A 153 -22.65 9.32 11.61
C PRO A 153 -22.30 8.23 12.63
N SER A 154 -23.11 7.17 12.65
CA SER A 154 -22.87 6.02 13.55
C SER A 154 -21.50 5.39 13.30
N THR A 155 -20.98 4.68 14.30
CA THR A 155 -19.71 3.91 14.17
C THR A 155 -19.74 2.97 12.95
N ALA A 156 -20.90 2.34 12.69
CA ALA A 156 -21.06 1.47 11.53
C ALA A 156 -21.04 2.25 10.20
N THR A 157 -21.60 3.45 10.15
CA THR A 157 -21.54 4.33 8.97
C THR A 157 -20.11 4.76 8.68
N ARG A 158 -19.35 5.08 9.73
CA ARG A 158 -17.93 5.45 9.60
C ARG A 158 -17.07 4.26 9.16
N ALA A 159 -17.31 3.07 9.70
CA ALA A 159 -16.64 1.85 9.26
C ALA A 159 -16.88 1.59 7.77
N LEU A 160 -18.13 1.70 7.33
CA LEU A 160 -18.51 1.55 5.93
C LEU A 160 -17.85 2.61 5.03
N HIS A 161 -17.70 3.84 5.51
CA HIS A 161 -16.97 4.89 4.78
C HIS A 161 -15.52 4.47 4.51
N TYR A 162 -14.78 4.04 5.54
CA TYR A 162 -13.39 3.60 5.36
C TYR A 162 -13.26 2.33 4.53
N HIS A 163 -14.20 1.38 4.63
CA HIS A 163 -14.23 0.23 3.73
C HIS A 163 -14.43 0.64 2.27
N ARG A 164 -15.27 1.63 1.99
CA ARG A 164 -15.42 2.17 0.62
C ARG A 164 -14.12 2.77 0.10
N LEU A 165 -13.42 3.58 0.91
CA LEU A 165 -12.13 4.14 0.53
C LEU A 165 -11.09 3.06 0.23
N ALA A 166 -10.98 2.03 1.07
CA ALA A 166 -10.07 0.91 0.84
C ALA A 166 -10.45 0.09 -0.41
N ALA A 167 -11.75 -0.10 -0.64
CA ALA A 167 -12.25 -0.84 -1.80
C ALA A 167 -11.95 -0.14 -3.13
N THR A 168 -11.99 1.20 -3.18
CA THR A 168 -11.59 1.95 -4.40
C THR A 168 -10.13 1.73 -4.76
N GLN A 169 -9.29 1.35 -3.80
CA GLN A 169 -7.88 1.01 -4.01
C GLN A 169 -7.65 -0.49 -4.24
N GLY A 170 -8.70 -1.27 -4.41
CA GLY A 170 -8.62 -2.69 -4.73
C GLY A 170 -8.59 -3.63 -3.53
N ASN A 171 -8.97 -3.18 -2.33
CA ASN A 171 -9.05 -4.06 -1.16
C ASN A 171 -10.30 -4.98 -1.25
N VAL A 172 -10.08 -6.23 -1.63
CA VAL A 172 -11.14 -7.24 -1.79
C VAL A 172 -11.86 -7.55 -0.46
N LYS A 173 -11.13 -7.56 0.65
CA LYS A 173 -11.74 -7.80 1.97
C LYS A 173 -12.73 -6.68 2.32
N SER A 174 -12.40 -5.44 1.99
CA SER A 174 -13.29 -4.30 2.17
C SER A 174 -14.53 -4.37 1.27
N LEU A 175 -14.41 -4.87 0.03
CA LEU A 175 -15.57 -5.13 -0.83
C LEU A 175 -16.53 -6.14 -0.22
N LEU A 176 -16.03 -7.23 0.37
CA LEU A 176 -16.87 -8.21 1.07
C LEU A 176 -17.61 -7.55 2.25
N ARG A 177 -16.91 -6.73 3.05
CA ARG A 177 -17.54 -6.00 4.17
C ARG A 177 -18.60 -5.00 3.71
N ILE A 178 -18.41 -4.36 2.57
CA ILE A 178 -19.43 -3.49 1.95
C ILE A 178 -20.66 -4.31 1.56
N GLY A 179 -20.46 -5.51 1.00
CA GLY A 179 -21.53 -6.45 0.69
C GLY A 179 -22.34 -6.82 1.94
N ASP A 180 -21.66 -7.21 3.03
CA ASP A 180 -22.26 -7.51 4.33
C ASP A 180 -23.03 -6.30 4.90
N ALA A 181 -22.45 -5.10 4.81
CA ALA A 181 -23.07 -3.88 5.32
C ALA A 181 -24.41 -3.58 4.63
N TYR A 182 -24.49 -3.74 3.31
CA TYR A 182 -25.74 -3.57 2.57
C TYR A 182 -26.72 -4.74 2.76
N TYR A 183 -26.23 -5.94 2.99
CA TYR A 183 -27.09 -7.11 3.22
C TYR A 183 -27.80 -7.02 4.58
N TYR A 184 -27.04 -6.70 5.64
CA TYR A 184 -27.56 -6.66 7.01
C TYR A 184 -28.01 -5.27 7.46
N GLY A 185 -27.86 -4.23 6.66
CA GLY A 185 -28.21 -2.85 7.04
C GLY A 185 -27.28 -2.25 8.08
N LYS A 186 -26.00 -2.65 8.11
CA LYS A 186 -25.00 -2.13 9.06
C LYS A 186 -24.34 -0.87 8.50
N GLY A 187 -24.71 0.30 9.04
CA GLY A 187 -24.16 1.59 8.60
C GLY A 187 -24.72 2.11 7.26
N ALA A 188 -25.64 1.40 6.66
CA ALA A 188 -26.41 1.80 5.48
C ALA A 188 -27.77 1.10 5.48
N ASN A 189 -28.72 1.63 4.71
CA ASN A 189 -30.01 0.96 4.49
C ASN A 189 -29.80 -0.35 3.74
N VAL A 190 -30.60 -1.37 4.07
CA VAL A 190 -30.58 -2.68 3.39
C VAL A 190 -30.79 -2.49 1.89
N SER A 191 -29.92 -3.08 1.09
CA SER A 191 -30.00 -3.06 -0.36
C SER A 191 -29.36 -4.29 -0.95
N LEU A 192 -30.16 -5.28 -1.32
CA LEU A 192 -29.69 -6.52 -1.93
C LEU A 192 -28.95 -6.26 -3.26
N THR A 193 -29.42 -5.29 -4.04
CA THR A 193 -28.78 -4.91 -5.30
C THR A 193 -27.33 -4.45 -5.09
N LYS A 194 -27.11 -3.55 -4.11
CA LYS A 194 -25.75 -3.05 -3.78
C LYS A 194 -24.90 -4.13 -3.15
N SER A 195 -25.48 -5.01 -2.34
CA SER A 195 -24.79 -6.14 -1.75
C SER A 195 -24.28 -7.11 -2.82
N ILE A 196 -25.14 -7.52 -3.76
CA ILE A 196 -24.77 -8.39 -4.88
C ILE A 196 -23.68 -7.76 -5.74
N ALA A 197 -23.79 -6.46 -6.05
CA ALA A 197 -22.79 -5.74 -6.84
C ALA A 197 -21.41 -5.76 -6.14
N ALA A 198 -21.37 -5.54 -4.83
CA ALA A 198 -20.11 -5.57 -4.07
C ALA A 198 -19.49 -6.98 -4.02
N TYR A 199 -20.28 -8.02 -3.80
CA TYR A 199 -19.78 -9.39 -3.81
C TYR A 199 -19.30 -9.82 -5.20
N ARG A 200 -20.02 -9.45 -6.26
CA ARG A 200 -19.59 -9.70 -7.63
C ARG A 200 -18.25 -9.03 -7.95
N GLN A 201 -18.10 -7.77 -7.61
CA GLN A 201 -16.84 -7.06 -7.79
C GLN A 201 -15.70 -7.71 -7.00
N ALA A 202 -15.95 -8.19 -5.77
CA ALA A 202 -14.98 -8.91 -4.97
C ALA A 202 -14.57 -10.25 -5.62
N SER A 203 -15.53 -10.97 -6.21
CA SER A 203 -15.27 -12.22 -6.93
C SER A 203 -14.41 -11.99 -8.18
N GLU A 204 -14.73 -10.97 -8.96
CA GLU A 204 -14.00 -10.61 -10.20
C GLU A 204 -12.54 -10.22 -9.90
N GLN A 205 -12.28 -9.50 -8.81
CA GLN A 205 -10.92 -9.11 -8.42
C GLN A 205 -10.08 -10.27 -7.87
N ARG A 206 -10.71 -11.27 -7.27
CA ARG A 206 -10.01 -12.44 -6.70
C ARG A 206 -9.61 -13.46 -7.76
N ASN A 207 -10.26 -13.45 -8.91
CA ASN A 207 -10.04 -14.41 -9.98
C ASN A 207 -10.12 -13.71 -11.35
N PRO A 208 -9.07 -12.94 -11.76
CA PRO A 208 -9.07 -12.20 -13.02
C PRO A 208 -9.14 -13.10 -14.27
N HIS A 209 -9.14 -14.44 -14.09
CA HIS A 209 -9.21 -15.44 -15.16
C HIS A 209 -10.39 -16.42 -15.01
N ALA A 210 -11.38 -16.10 -14.14
CA ALA A 210 -12.59 -16.92 -13.96
C ALA A 210 -13.74 -16.43 -14.80
#